data_1d9a4634c6f8d791f18acb2b7d9dbe7f
#
_entry.id   1d9a4634c6f8d791f18acb2b7d9dbe7f
#
_cell.length_a   1.000
_cell.length_b   1.000
_cell.length_c   1.000
_cell.angle_alpha   90.00
_cell.angle_beta   90.00
_cell.angle_gamma   90.00
#
_symmetry.space_group_name_H-M   'P 1'
#
loop_
_entity.id
_entity.type
_entity.pdbx_description
1 polymer ?
#
loop_
_entity_poly.entity_id
_entity_poly.type
_entity_poly.pdbx_seq_one_letter_code
_entity_poly.pdbx_strand_id
1 'polypeptide(L)'
;YSYAMDLPMFEPTPEFGFALKATNGLARRGTLTTAWGQVETPVFMPVGTAATVKGMMPESVVSTGASIILANTYHLMLRPGAERVAKLGGVRKMMGWDGPLLTDSGGFQVMSLGSLRKLDEDGVTFKSHLDGSQHRLTPKRSTEIQYLLDATITMAFDECTPFPATKLVAAESMALSMRWAKRSREAFHPRTGYGQFGIVQ
;
A
#
# COMPACT_ATOMS: atom_id res chain seq x y z
N TYR A 1 9.77 23.69 29.09
CA TYR A 1 10.83 23.63 28.05
C TYR A 1 10.22 22.95 26.83
N SER A 2 9.84 23.80 25.84
CA SER A 2 9.29 23.37 24.55
C SER A 2 10.49 23.10 23.63
N TYR A 3 10.83 21.84 23.39
CA TYR A 3 11.62 21.45 22.25
C TYR A 3 10.67 21.23 21.06
N ALA A 4 10.34 22.29 20.36
CA ALA A 4 9.88 22.15 18.98
C ALA A 4 11.10 21.73 18.15
N MET A 5 11.28 20.45 17.89
CA MET A 5 12.18 20.01 16.81
C MET A 5 11.50 20.43 15.49
N ASP A 6 12.16 21.33 14.77
CA ASP A 6 11.87 21.58 13.34
C ASP A 6 12.17 20.28 12.57
N LEU A 7 11.20 19.39 12.49
CA LEU A 7 11.24 18.29 11.52
C LEU A 7 11.18 18.94 10.13
N PRO A 8 11.99 18.51 9.17
CA PRO A 8 11.91 19.03 7.82
C PRO A 8 10.50 18.78 7.29
N MET A 9 9.68 19.82 7.21
CA MET A 9 8.39 19.77 6.56
C MET A 9 8.62 19.45 5.09
N PHE A 10 8.20 18.28 4.64
CA PHE A 10 8.19 17.96 3.22
C PHE A 10 7.15 18.86 2.57
N GLU A 11 7.61 19.85 1.78
CA GLU A 11 6.68 20.62 0.98
C GLU A 11 5.99 19.71 -0.05
N PRO A 12 4.65 19.75 -0.19
CA PRO A 12 3.95 18.95 -1.16
C PRO A 12 4.46 19.25 -2.57
N THR A 13 4.94 18.24 -3.28
CA THR A 13 5.37 18.38 -4.67
C THR A 13 4.18 18.17 -5.62
N PRO A 14 4.05 18.95 -6.72
CA PRO A 14 2.82 18.98 -7.51
C PRO A 14 2.57 17.73 -8.36
N GLU A 15 3.59 16.91 -8.67
CA GLU A 15 3.44 15.82 -9.62
C GLU A 15 3.93 14.48 -9.07
N PHE A 16 3.20 13.41 -9.41
CA PHE A 16 3.64 12.04 -9.20
C PHE A 16 4.46 11.59 -10.42
N GLY A 17 5.72 11.24 -10.24
CA GLY A 17 6.58 10.87 -11.35
C GLY A 17 7.85 10.14 -10.93
N PHE A 18 8.48 9.46 -11.89
CA PHE A 18 9.74 8.77 -11.71
C PHE A 18 10.79 9.28 -12.70
N ALA A 19 11.92 9.72 -12.20
CA ALA A 19 13.07 10.16 -13.00
C ALA A 19 14.21 9.16 -12.86
N LEU A 20 14.57 8.48 -13.96
CA LEU A 20 15.74 7.62 -14.01
C LEU A 20 17.02 8.48 -13.97
N LYS A 21 17.92 8.19 -13.01
CA LYS A 21 19.15 8.95 -12.79
C LYS A 21 20.40 8.24 -13.32
N ALA A 22 20.46 6.91 -13.17
CA ALA A 22 21.60 6.10 -13.60
C ALA A 22 21.20 4.66 -13.87
N THR A 23 21.97 3.99 -14.73
CA THR A 23 21.87 2.56 -15.02
C THR A 23 23.23 1.89 -14.98
N ASN A 24 23.28 0.62 -14.57
CA ASN A 24 24.47 -0.24 -14.68
C ASN A 24 23.98 -1.67 -14.97
N GLY A 25 24.10 -2.11 -16.22
CA GLY A 25 23.46 -3.33 -16.69
C GLY A 25 21.94 -3.25 -16.50
N LEU A 26 21.36 -4.18 -15.74
CA LEU A 26 19.93 -4.18 -15.41
C LEU A 26 19.60 -3.37 -14.15
N ALA A 27 20.59 -2.93 -13.39
CA ALA A 27 20.37 -2.10 -12.21
C ALA A 27 19.98 -0.66 -12.63
N ARG A 28 19.02 -0.08 -11.88
CA ARG A 28 18.52 1.28 -12.11
C ARG A 28 18.48 2.04 -10.81
N ARG A 29 18.95 3.28 -10.84
CA ARG A 29 18.77 4.27 -9.78
C ARG A 29 17.89 5.40 -10.29
N GLY A 30 16.95 5.86 -9.47
CA GLY A 30 16.07 6.96 -9.86
C GLY A 30 15.48 7.66 -8.65
N THR A 31 14.70 8.70 -8.93
CA THR A 31 13.95 9.47 -7.93
C THR A 31 12.46 9.36 -8.22
N LEU A 32 11.69 8.93 -7.25
CA LEU A 32 10.24 8.98 -7.26
C LEU A 32 9.78 10.27 -6.59
N THR A 33 9.03 11.10 -7.31
CA THR A 33 8.44 12.33 -6.78
C THR A 33 7.00 12.09 -6.37
N THR A 34 6.62 12.52 -5.16
CA THR A 34 5.28 12.34 -4.60
C THR A 34 4.79 13.63 -3.95
N ALA A 35 3.50 13.68 -3.57
CA ALA A 35 2.92 14.79 -2.79
C ALA A 35 3.59 14.99 -1.42
N TRP A 36 4.34 14.00 -0.93
CA TRP A 36 4.94 13.98 0.41
C TRP A 36 6.45 13.88 0.37
N GLY A 37 7.06 14.37 -0.69
CA GLY A 37 8.50 14.39 -0.87
C GLY A 37 9.02 13.41 -1.92
N GLN A 38 10.33 13.39 -2.06
CA GLN A 38 11.05 12.56 -3.02
C GLN A 38 11.61 11.31 -2.34
N VAL A 39 11.64 10.22 -3.08
CA VAL A 39 12.20 8.94 -2.65
C VAL A 39 13.27 8.51 -3.65
N GLU A 40 14.51 8.43 -3.20
CA GLU A 40 15.60 7.87 -3.99
C GLU A 40 15.47 6.34 -4.06
N THR A 41 15.61 5.77 -5.26
CA THR A 41 15.49 4.33 -5.48
C THR A 41 16.82 3.74 -5.97
N PRO A 42 17.15 2.50 -5.58
CA PRO A 42 16.34 1.54 -4.79
C PRO A 42 16.20 1.98 -3.33
N VAL A 43 15.08 1.61 -2.69
CA VAL A 43 14.77 1.99 -1.32
C VAL A 43 14.13 0.83 -0.57
N PHE A 44 14.45 0.68 0.71
CA PHE A 44 13.75 -0.21 1.61
C PHE A 44 12.59 0.52 2.28
N MET A 45 11.42 -0.12 2.36
CA MET A 45 10.25 0.41 3.03
C MET A 45 10.02 -0.32 4.35
N PRO A 46 10.29 0.30 5.52
CA PRO A 46 9.87 -0.27 6.80
C PRO A 46 8.38 -0.53 6.82
N VAL A 47 7.98 -1.65 7.42
CA VAL A 47 6.57 -2.07 7.42
C VAL A 47 5.87 -1.59 8.69
N GLY A 48 4.92 -0.67 8.49
CA GLY A 48 4.03 -0.13 9.51
C GLY A 48 2.65 -0.78 9.46
N THR A 49 2.56 -2.10 9.72
CA THR A 49 1.39 -2.96 9.49
C THR A 49 0.07 -2.37 9.99
N ALA A 50 0.03 -1.88 11.21
CA ALA A 50 -1.17 -1.34 11.86
C ALA A 50 -0.99 0.15 12.23
N ALA A 51 -0.51 0.95 11.29
CA ALA A 51 -0.11 2.35 11.48
C ALA A 51 0.98 2.52 12.54
N THR A 52 1.92 1.58 12.60
CA THR A 52 3.13 1.68 13.44
C THR A 52 4.19 0.71 12.94
N VAL A 53 5.44 1.13 12.91
CA VAL A 53 6.59 0.23 12.81
C VAL A 53 6.81 -0.36 14.19
N LYS A 54 6.59 -1.67 14.30
CA LYS A 54 6.54 -2.35 15.61
C LYS A 54 7.83 -2.15 16.40
N GLY A 55 7.70 -1.64 17.63
CA GLY A 55 8.82 -1.42 18.54
C GLY A 55 9.68 -0.19 18.24
N MET A 56 9.27 0.67 17.30
CA MET A 56 9.99 1.90 16.95
C MET A 56 9.08 3.12 17.00
N MET A 57 9.58 4.20 17.53
CA MET A 57 8.96 5.51 17.43
C MET A 57 9.17 6.07 16.02
N PRO A 58 8.25 6.92 15.50
CA PRO A 58 8.41 7.52 14.16
C PRO A 58 9.76 8.21 13.95
N GLU A 59 10.24 8.94 14.94
CA GLU A 59 11.53 9.63 14.91
C GLU A 59 12.70 8.63 14.79
N SER A 60 12.59 7.47 15.41
CA SER A 60 13.58 6.41 15.29
C SER A 60 13.58 5.80 13.90
N VAL A 61 12.41 5.70 13.26
CA VAL A 61 12.30 5.25 11.85
C VAL A 61 12.95 6.28 10.93
N VAL A 62 12.68 7.57 11.12
CA VAL A 62 13.35 8.66 10.37
C VAL A 62 14.86 8.59 10.51
N SER A 63 15.37 8.39 11.73
CA SER A 63 16.82 8.35 12.00
C SER A 63 17.54 7.18 11.31
N THR A 64 16.83 6.14 10.84
CA THR A 64 17.40 5.07 10.01
C THR A 64 17.66 5.49 8.56
N GLY A 65 17.18 6.67 8.15
CA GLY A 65 17.22 7.14 6.76
C GLY A 65 16.05 6.63 5.92
N ALA A 66 15.02 6.03 6.55
CA ALA A 66 13.81 5.63 5.82
C ALA A 66 13.10 6.86 5.26
N SER A 67 12.83 6.85 3.96
CA SER A 67 12.15 7.94 3.25
C SER A 67 10.73 7.59 2.80
N ILE A 68 10.30 6.35 2.99
CA ILE A 68 8.96 5.84 2.69
C ILE A 68 8.63 4.68 3.61
N ILE A 69 7.37 4.55 4.01
CA ILE A 69 6.86 3.44 4.84
C ILE A 69 5.78 2.69 4.07
N LEU A 70 5.66 1.39 4.33
CA LEU A 70 4.57 0.54 3.86
C LEU A 70 3.59 0.26 5.00
N ALA A 71 2.27 0.35 4.75
CA ALA A 71 1.23 -0.10 5.67
C ALA A 71 0.33 -1.14 4.99
N ASN A 72 -0.33 -1.99 5.78
CA ASN A 72 -1.09 -3.10 5.23
C ASN A 72 -2.60 -2.83 5.25
N THR A 73 -3.19 -2.81 4.07
CA THR A 73 -4.63 -2.58 3.84
C THR A 73 -5.51 -3.57 4.59
N TYR A 74 -5.20 -4.87 4.52
CA TYR A 74 -5.95 -5.92 5.19
C TYR A 74 -6.08 -5.69 6.71
N HIS A 75 -4.97 -5.39 7.38
CA HIS A 75 -4.99 -5.20 8.83
C HIS A 75 -5.76 -3.94 9.21
N LEU A 76 -5.55 -2.85 8.51
CA LEU A 76 -6.16 -1.55 8.80
C LEU A 76 -7.66 -1.52 8.48
N MET A 77 -8.12 -2.26 7.44
CA MET A 77 -9.55 -2.38 7.15
C MET A 77 -10.31 -3.18 8.21
N LEU A 78 -9.66 -4.17 8.81
CA LEU A 78 -10.26 -4.97 9.89
C LEU A 78 -10.23 -4.22 11.22
N ARG A 79 -9.10 -3.60 11.55
CA ARG A 79 -8.91 -2.86 12.81
C ARG A 79 -7.90 -1.72 12.65
N PRO A 80 -8.31 -0.47 12.88
CA PRO A 80 -9.56 -0.01 13.47
C PRO A 80 -10.72 0.16 12.47
N GLY A 81 -10.52 -0.11 11.18
CA GLY A 81 -11.45 0.13 10.07
C GLY A 81 -11.05 1.36 9.24
N ALA A 82 -11.12 1.24 7.90
CA ALA A 82 -10.64 2.28 6.99
C ALA A 82 -11.37 3.61 7.17
N GLU A 83 -12.68 3.59 7.39
CA GLU A 83 -13.50 4.79 7.61
C GLU A 83 -13.12 5.51 8.92
N ARG A 84 -12.71 4.75 9.95
CA ARG A 84 -12.22 5.34 11.20
C ARG A 84 -10.85 5.97 11.01
N VAL A 85 -9.95 5.32 10.28
CA VAL A 85 -8.64 5.86 9.92
C VAL A 85 -8.80 7.16 9.13
N ALA A 86 -9.72 7.21 8.17
CA ALA A 86 -10.01 8.43 7.41
C ALA A 86 -10.46 9.59 8.31
N LYS A 87 -11.35 9.31 9.30
CA LYS A 87 -11.79 10.33 10.28
C LYS A 87 -10.66 10.84 11.17
N LEU A 88 -9.60 10.05 11.36
CA LEU A 88 -8.39 10.45 12.11
C LEU A 88 -7.37 11.20 11.24
N GLY A 89 -7.66 11.37 9.94
CA GLY A 89 -6.79 12.09 9.00
C GLY A 89 -5.81 11.20 8.24
N GLY A 90 -6.11 9.89 8.13
CA GLY A 90 -5.30 8.91 7.41
C GLY A 90 -4.21 8.25 8.27
N VAL A 91 -3.56 7.24 7.67
CA VAL A 91 -2.52 6.44 8.37
C VAL A 91 -1.33 7.29 8.77
N ARG A 92 -0.88 8.19 7.90
CA ARG A 92 0.29 9.05 8.17
C ARG A 92 0.09 9.87 9.44
N LYS A 93 -1.04 10.56 9.55
CA LYS A 93 -1.38 11.34 10.74
C LYS A 93 -1.53 10.46 11.98
N MET A 94 -2.15 9.27 11.83
CA MET A 94 -2.35 8.33 12.91
C MET A 94 -1.03 7.79 13.48
N MET A 95 0.01 7.61 12.62
CA MET A 95 1.31 7.09 13.04
C MET A 95 2.38 8.17 13.29
N GLY A 96 2.07 9.45 13.03
CA GLY A 96 3.04 10.55 13.15
C GLY A 96 4.14 10.49 12.07
N TRP A 97 3.79 10.09 10.84
CA TRP A 97 4.72 9.99 9.71
C TRP A 97 4.43 11.07 8.67
N ASP A 98 5.42 11.91 8.37
CA ASP A 98 5.26 13.05 7.44
C ASP A 98 5.74 12.76 6.02
N GLY A 99 6.31 11.59 5.76
CA GLY A 99 6.77 11.17 4.44
C GLY A 99 5.74 10.41 3.61
N PRO A 100 6.11 9.98 2.39
CA PRO A 100 5.31 9.12 1.55
C PRO A 100 4.94 7.81 2.23
N LEU A 101 3.73 7.31 1.94
CA LEU A 101 3.21 6.05 2.44
C LEU A 101 2.69 5.21 1.26
N LEU A 102 3.16 3.97 1.17
CA LEU A 102 2.59 2.97 0.29
C LEU A 102 1.67 2.04 1.10
N THR A 103 0.51 1.71 0.56
CA THR A 103 -0.29 0.59 1.09
C THR A 103 -0.31 -0.55 0.08
N ASP A 104 -0.22 -1.79 0.58
CA ASP A 104 -0.49 -2.96 -0.25
C ASP A 104 -1.97 -3.04 -0.66
N SER A 105 -2.31 -3.98 -1.56
CA SER A 105 -3.68 -4.21 -2.00
C SER A 105 -4.54 -4.98 -0.98
N GLY A 106 -3.91 -5.67 -0.03
CA GLY A 106 -4.53 -6.62 0.90
C GLY A 106 -4.70 -8.03 0.34
N GLY A 107 -4.41 -8.27 -0.93
CA GLY A 107 -4.59 -9.57 -1.60
C GLY A 107 -3.80 -10.69 -0.96
N PHE A 108 -2.52 -10.49 -0.70
CA PHE A 108 -1.65 -11.49 -0.08
C PHE A 108 -2.13 -11.91 1.32
N GLN A 109 -2.54 -10.95 2.17
CA GLN A 109 -2.99 -11.24 3.53
C GLN A 109 -4.32 -11.99 3.54
N VAL A 110 -5.23 -11.70 2.60
CA VAL A 110 -6.45 -12.48 2.43
C VAL A 110 -6.11 -13.93 2.08
N MET A 111 -5.08 -14.16 1.24
CA MET A 111 -4.60 -15.49 0.88
C MET A 111 -3.95 -16.21 2.06
N SER A 112 -3.13 -15.54 2.85
CA SER A 112 -2.32 -16.13 3.91
C SER A 112 -3.03 -16.20 5.28
N LEU A 113 -3.92 -15.26 5.60
CA LEU A 113 -4.54 -15.12 6.92
C LEU A 113 -6.07 -15.32 6.89
N GLY A 114 -6.71 -15.13 5.73
CA GLY A 114 -8.15 -15.29 5.57
C GLY A 114 -8.55 -16.77 5.65
N SER A 115 -9.37 -17.14 6.64
CA SER A 115 -10.00 -18.46 6.68
C SER A 115 -11.24 -18.49 5.78
N LEU A 116 -11.60 -19.68 5.26
CA LEU A 116 -12.83 -19.91 4.47
C LEU A 116 -13.02 -18.85 3.36
N ARG A 117 -12.02 -18.70 2.49
CA ARG A 117 -12.09 -17.78 1.37
C ARG A 117 -12.81 -18.40 0.17
N LYS A 118 -13.58 -17.57 -0.51
CA LYS A 118 -14.16 -17.87 -1.82
C LYS A 118 -13.75 -16.79 -2.81
N LEU A 119 -13.04 -17.19 -3.85
CA LEU A 119 -12.60 -16.32 -4.94
C LEU A 119 -13.56 -16.46 -6.12
N ASP A 120 -13.88 -15.37 -6.78
CA ASP A 120 -14.63 -15.31 -8.02
C ASP A 120 -14.11 -14.17 -8.92
N GLU A 121 -14.72 -13.95 -10.08
CA GLU A 121 -14.31 -12.91 -11.03
C GLU A 121 -14.30 -11.51 -10.44
N ASP A 122 -15.15 -11.22 -9.45
CA ASP A 122 -15.32 -9.87 -8.91
C ASP A 122 -14.47 -9.59 -7.68
N GLY A 123 -13.90 -10.61 -7.05
CA GLY A 123 -13.09 -10.44 -5.86
C GLY A 123 -13.02 -11.65 -4.96
N VAL A 124 -12.76 -11.43 -3.68
CA VAL A 124 -12.61 -12.49 -2.68
C VAL A 124 -13.49 -12.22 -1.46
N THR A 125 -14.23 -13.24 -1.04
CA THR A 125 -14.96 -13.26 0.23
C THR A 125 -14.18 -14.11 1.22
N PHE A 126 -13.98 -13.62 2.43
CA PHE A 126 -13.18 -14.30 3.46
C PHE A 126 -13.73 -14.01 4.87
N LYS A 127 -13.32 -14.80 5.83
CA LYS A 127 -13.54 -14.53 7.25
C LYS A 127 -12.33 -13.89 7.91
N SER A 128 -12.59 -12.85 8.70
CA SER A 128 -11.57 -12.18 9.51
C SER A 128 -10.93 -13.16 10.50
N HIS A 129 -9.61 -13.16 10.59
CA HIS A 129 -8.86 -13.92 11.58
C HIS A 129 -8.98 -13.35 13.01
N LEU A 130 -9.54 -12.13 13.15
CA LEU A 130 -9.67 -11.46 14.45
C LEU A 130 -10.95 -11.89 15.18
N ASP A 131 -12.07 -12.00 14.46
CA ASP A 131 -13.40 -12.15 15.04
C ASP A 131 -14.33 -13.07 14.23
N GLY A 132 -13.84 -13.63 13.11
CA GLY A 132 -14.62 -14.49 12.23
C GLY A 132 -15.67 -13.77 11.38
N SER A 133 -15.78 -12.44 11.44
CA SER A 133 -16.71 -11.68 10.61
C SER A 133 -16.41 -11.86 9.13
N GLN A 134 -17.47 -11.87 8.30
CA GLN A 134 -17.33 -12.05 6.86
C GLN A 134 -17.10 -10.72 6.17
N HIS A 135 -16.08 -10.69 5.30
CA HIS A 135 -15.70 -9.54 4.49
C HIS A 135 -15.63 -9.91 3.02
N ARG A 136 -15.90 -8.92 2.17
CA ARG A 136 -15.65 -9.01 0.74
C ARG A 136 -14.70 -7.92 0.30
N LEU A 137 -13.63 -8.32 -0.39
CA LEU A 137 -12.65 -7.42 -0.99
C LEU A 137 -12.71 -7.58 -2.51
N THR A 138 -12.94 -6.48 -3.20
CA THR A 138 -12.93 -6.36 -4.66
C THR A 138 -11.86 -5.37 -5.08
N PRO A 139 -11.43 -5.33 -6.36
CA PRO A 139 -10.50 -4.32 -6.85
C PRO A 139 -10.93 -2.89 -6.50
N LYS A 140 -12.22 -2.59 -6.68
CA LYS A 140 -12.80 -1.29 -6.31
C LYS A 140 -12.70 -1.03 -4.82
N ARG A 141 -13.15 -1.99 -3.98
CA ARG A 141 -13.15 -1.81 -2.51
C ARG A 141 -11.73 -1.70 -1.95
N SER A 142 -10.76 -2.48 -2.47
CA SER A 142 -9.35 -2.35 -2.10
C SER A 142 -8.81 -0.95 -2.38
N THR A 143 -9.07 -0.42 -3.58
CA THR A 143 -8.65 0.93 -3.96
C THR A 143 -9.33 2.02 -3.11
N GLU A 144 -10.63 1.88 -2.82
CA GLU A 144 -11.36 2.78 -1.91
C GLU A 144 -10.78 2.78 -0.49
N ILE A 145 -10.46 1.59 0.05
CA ILE A 145 -9.84 1.46 1.37
C ILE A 145 -8.49 2.18 1.39
N GLN A 146 -7.62 1.96 0.40
CA GLN A 146 -6.33 2.61 0.30
C GLN A 146 -6.46 4.15 0.19
N TYR A 147 -7.50 4.63 -0.51
CA TYR A 147 -7.83 6.05 -0.54
C TYR A 147 -8.24 6.58 0.85
N LEU A 148 -9.08 5.85 1.59
CA LEU A 148 -9.49 6.20 2.98
C LEU A 148 -8.31 6.18 3.94
N LEU A 149 -7.33 5.31 3.71
CA LEU A 149 -6.07 5.25 4.47
C LEU A 149 -5.13 6.44 4.16
N ASP A 150 -5.44 7.24 3.13
CA ASP A 150 -4.61 8.31 2.59
C ASP A 150 -3.24 7.83 2.10
N ALA A 151 -3.21 6.67 1.45
CA ALA A 151 -2.00 6.15 0.83
C ALA A 151 -1.52 7.06 -0.30
N THR A 152 -0.25 7.45 -0.25
CA THR A 152 0.41 8.21 -1.33
C THR A 152 0.55 7.36 -2.58
N ILE A 153 0.88 6.08 -2.37
CA ILE A 153 0.97 5.07 -3.42
C ILE A 153 0.03 3.92 -3.06
N THR A 154 -0.92 3.66 -3.95
CA THR A 154 -1.82 2.52 -3.86
C THR A 154 -1.36 1.39 -4.76
N MET A 155 -1.66 0.14 -4.39
CA MET A 155 -1.39 -1.03 -5.21
C MET A 155 -2.68 -1.53 -5.86
N ALA A 156 -2.60 -1.92 -7.13
CA ALA A 156 -3.70 -2.63 -7.78
C ALA A 156 -3.98 -3.96 -7.06
N PHE A 157 -5.26 -4.33 -6.98
CA PHE A 157 -5.65 -5.59 -6.38
C PHE A 157 -5.31 -6.76 -7.31
N ASP A 158 -4.68 -7.79 -6.78
CA ASP A 158 -4.20 -8.95 -7.52
C ASP A 158 -4.62 -10.26 -6.85
N GLU A 159 -4.66 -11.33 -7.63
CA GLU A 159 -4.74 -12.68 -7.13
C GLU A 159 -3.33 -13.20 -6.84
N CYS A 160 -3.08 -13.58 -5.60
CA CYS A 160 -1.83 -14.20 -5.21
C CYS A 160 -1.87 -15.70 -5.54
N THR A 161 -1.20 -16.11 -6.61
CA THR A 161 -1.17 -17.51 -7.06
C THR A 161 -0.49 -18.40 -6.01
N PRO A 162 -1.12 -19.53 -5.58
CA PRO A 162 -0.47 -20.47 -4.68
C PRO A 162 0.79 -21.10 -5.32
N PHE A 163 1.82 -21.34 -4.53
CA PHE A 163 3.00 -22.06 -4.97
C PHE A 163 3.08 -23.42 -4.24
N PRO A 164 3.38 -24.53 -4.97
CA PRO A 164 3.58 -24.64 -6.41
C PRO A 164 2.26 -24.57 -7.22
N ALA A 165 2.34 -24.05 -8.44
CA ALA A 165 1.21 -23.99 -9.38
C ALA A 165 1.60 -24.54 -10.75
N THR A 166 0.62 -25.11 -11.47
CA THR A 166 0.82 -25.49 -12.87
C THR A 166 0.88 -24.22 -13.74
N LYS A 167 1.48 -24.33 -14.93
CA LYS A 167 1.52 -23.23 -15.90
C LYS A 167 0.10 -22.72 -16.26
N LEU A 168 -0.88 -23.62 -16.34
CA LEU A 168 -2.27 -23.25 -16.62
C LEU A 168 -2.87 -22.40 -15.49
N VAL A 169 -2.75 -22.87 -14.24
CA VAL A 169 -3.23 -22.15 -13.06
C VAL A 169 -2.57 -20.77 -12.95
N ALA A 170 -1.25 -20.69 -13.16
CA ALA A 170 -0.54 -19.42 -13.15
C ALA A 170 -1.03 -18.45 -14.25
N ALA A 171 -1.32 -18.95 -15.45
CA ALA A 171 -1.83 -18.16 -16.56
C ALA A 171 -3.26 -17.63 -16.27
N GLU A 172 -4.14 -18.46 -15.71
CA GLU A 172 -5.51 -18.07 -15.32
C GLU A 172 -5.48 -17.00 -14.22
N SER A 173 -4.67 -17.20 -13.18
CA SER A 173 -4.47 -16.24 -12.08
C SER A 173 -3.90 -14.91 -12.58
N MET A 174 -2.89 -14.94 -13.46
CA MET A 174 -2.36 -13.75 -14.10
C MET A 174 -3.45 -13.01 -14.90
N ALA A 175 -4.24 -13.72 -15.70
CA ALA A 175 -5.31 -13.12 -16.49
C ALA A 175 -6.38 -12.46 -15.59
N LEU A 176 -6.74 -13.08 -14.46
CA LEU A 176 -7.64 -12.49 -13.46
C LEU A 176 -7.03 -11.24 -12.84
N SER A 177 -5.76 -11.31 -12.41
CA SER A 177 -5.03 -10.16 -11.84
C SER A 177 -4.98 -8.98 -12.83
N MET A 178 -4.80 -9.22 -14.11
CA MET A 178 -4.84 -8.16 -15.14
C MET A 178 -6.22 -7.50 -15.26
N ARG A 179 -7.31 -8.28 -15.19
CA ARG A 179 -8.67 -7.74 -15.18
C ARG A 179 -8.94 -6.93 -13.91
N TRP A 180 -8.48 -7.41 -12.77
CA TRP A 180 -8.57 -6.71 -11.50
C TRP A 180 -7.73 -5.44 -11.46
N ALA A 181 -6.54 -5.44 -12.05
CA ALA A 181 -5.71 -4.24 -12.18
C ALA A 181 -6.43 -3.14 -12.99
N LYS A 182 -7.12 -3.51 -14.08
CA LYS A 182 -7.96 -2.57 -14.84
C LYS A 182 -9.05 -1.97 -13.96
N ARG A 183 -9.81 -2.80 -13.22
CA ARG A 183 -10.88 -2.34 -12.31
C ARG A 183 -10.33 -1.48 -11.16
N SER A 184 -9.14 -1.80 -10.64
CA SER A 184 -8.45 -0.98 -9.64
C SER A 184 -8.10 0.39 -10.20
N ARG A 185 -7.60 0.44 -11.45
CA ARG A 185 -7.28 1.69 -12.14
C ARG A 185 -8.53 2.56 -12.38
N GLU A 186 -9.64 1.95 -12.76
CA GLU A 186 -10.93 2.63 -12.94
C GLU A 186 -11.48 3.22 -11.62
N ALA A 187 -11.19 2.55 -10.49
CA ALA A 187 -11.59 3.00 -9.16
C ALA A 187 -10.61 3.99 -8.52
N PHE A 188 -9.43 4.20 -9.10
CA PHE A 188 -8.43 5.12 -8.56
C PHE A 188 -8.87 6.56 -8.73
N HIS A 189 -8.89 7.32 -7.63
CA HIS A 189 -9.16 8.75 -7.64
C HIS A 189 -7.86 9.54 -7.79
N PRO A 190 -7.56 10.10 -8.97
CA PRO A 190 -6.34 10.88 -9.18
C PRO A 190 -6.27 12.07 -8.23
N ARG A 191 -5.14 12.22 -7.55
CA ARG A 191 -4.77 13.38 -6.75
C ARG A 191 -3.35 13.79 -7.12
N THR A 192 -3.07 15.09 -7.12
CA THR A 192 -1.73 15.60 -7.42
C THR A 192 -0.69 14.98 -6.48
N GLY A 193 0.36 14.42 -7.03
CA GLY A 193 1.43 13.75 -6.29
C GLY A 193 1.10 12.37 -5.70
N TYR A 194 -0.05 11.79 -6.04
CA TYR A 194 -0.45 10.43 -5.64
C TYR A 194 -0.47 9.50 -6.84
N GLY A 195 -0.11 8.23 -6.64
CA GLY A 195 -0.02 7.26 -7.72
C GLY A 195 -0.57 5.88 -7.39
N GLN A 196 -0.75 5.09 -8.44
CA GLN A 196 -1.13 3.68 -8.33
C GLN A 196 -0.14 2.82 -9.10
N PHE A 197 0.35 1.75 -8.46
CA PHE A 197 1.23 0.76 -9.06
C PHE A 197 0.46 -0.52 -9.41
N GLY A 198 0.83 -1.11 -10.53
CA GLY A 198 0.49 -2.50 -10.86
C GLY A 198 1.42 -3.48 -10.16
N ILE A 199 1.03 -4.76 -10.14
CA ILE A 199 1.81 -5.83 -9.56
C ILE A 199 2.34 -6.73 -10.68
N VAL A 200 3.62 -7.07 -10.61
CA VAL A 200 4.29 -8.09 -11.42
C VAL A 200 4.67 -9.22 -10.47
N GLN A 201 4.18 -10.42 -10.75
CA GLN A 201 4.46 -11.64 -9.98
C GLN A 201 5.51 -12.51 -10.67
#